data_e6ed14b85d0d37cced98824cb15e6ed8
#
_entry.id   e6ed14b85d0d37cced98824cb15e6ed8
#
_cell.length_a   1.000
_cell.length_b   1.000
_cell.length_c   1.000
_cell.angle_alpha   90.00
_cell.angle_beta   90.00
_cell.angle_gamma   90.00
#
_symmetry.space_group_name_H-M   'P 1'
#
loop_
_entity.id
_entity.type
_entity.pdbx_description
1 polymer ?
#
loop_
_entity_poly.entity_id
_entity_poly.type
_entity_poly.pdbx_seq_one_letter_code
_entity_poly.pdbx_strand_id
1 'polypeptide(L)'
;MKLFPTSLFAVASILTAVGSSHALELKKGDHVAIVGSALADRQQHFGWLEAFIHKAYPELDLTVRNLGFAGDEFDVHPRSDEVPPTEYFLDMKKGDVTAKGIANGQVGNIDVIFKAGTDFHAGVILAYWGFNESFKGESGLGEFRTKLDGYLKTLLRSDFGAGLPRVVLFSPIAHENLRSPNFGDGASNNSNLGMYAAAMADVAKANGVEFVDLFTASTELYRTAKTPLTINGIHLNQQGDQALAAVQFKALFSKEAPAASDPHVERLRFAVLEKNREWHHRYRTVD
;
A
#
# COMPACT_ATOMS: atom_id res chain seq x y z
N MET A 1 -23.68 11.45 65.12
CA MET A 1 -22.68 11.93 64.19
C MET A 1 -22.10 10.70 63.53
N LYS A 2 -22.62 10.32 62.32
CA LYS A 2 -22.21 9.11 61.65
C LYS A 2 -21.25 9.53 60.51
N LEU A 3 -20.01 9.06 60.58
CA LEU A 3 -18.97 9.24 59.58
C LEU A 3 -19.20 8.26 58.42
N PHE A 4 -19.32 8.76 57.20
CA PHE A 4 -19.32 7.97 55.97
C PHE A 4 -17.90 7.75 55.47
N PRO A 5 -17.52 6.56 55.02
CA PRO A 5 -16.21 6.34 54.44
C PRO A 5 -16.19 6.81 52.97
N THR A 6 -15.23 7.63 52.65
CA THR A 6 -14.92 8.09 51.28
C THR A 6 -14.21 6.96 50.51
N SER A 7 -14.91 6.36 49.55
CA SER A 7 -14.30 5.37 48.64
C SER A 7 -13.44 6.08 47.61
N LEU A 8 -12.15 5.86 47.68
CA LEU A 8 -11.18 6.27 46.66
C LEU A 8 -11.31 5.32 45.44
N PHE A 9 -11.84 5.81 44.34
CA PHE A 9 -11.77 5.09 43.06
C PHE A 9 -10.38 5.32 42.47
N ALA A 10 -9.55 4.26 42.45
CA ALA A 10 -8.32 4.23 41.70
C ALA A 10 -8.66 4.05 40.22
N VAL A 11 -8.46 5.10 39.43
CA VAL A 11 -8.48 5.03 37.94
C VAL A 11 -7.20 4.34 37.52
N ALA A 12 -7.29 3.08 37.16
CA ALA A 12 -6.20 2.35 36.50
C ALA A 12 -6.05 2.90 35.06
N SER A 13 -5.03 3.71 34.85
CA SER A 13 -4.60 4.12 33.50
C SER A 13 -4.10 2.88 32.77
N ILE A 14 -4.90 2.37 31.84
CA ILE A 14 -4.44 1.37 30.86
C ILE A 14 -3.50 2.10 29.92
N LEU A 15 -2.18 2.00 30.18
CA LEU A 15 -1.17 2.30 29.17
C LEU A 15 -1.30 1.23 28.08
N THR A 16 -2.02 1.54 27.01
CA THR A 16 -1.87 0.82 25.74
C THR A 16 -0.45 1.07 25.28
N ALA A 17 0.36 0.02 25.30
CA ALA A 17 1.69 0.03 24.67
C ALA A 17 1.47 0.27 23.18
N VAL A 18 1.56 1.53 22.76
CA VAL A 18 1.74 1.90 21.35
C VAL A 18 3.11 1.35 20.99
N GLY A 19 3.13 0.25 20.25
CA GLY A 19 4.36 -0.26 19.65
C GLY A 19 5.02 0.91 18.93
N SER A 20 6.29 1.14 19.19
CA SER A 20 7.07 2.17 18.49
C SER A 20 7.04 1.86 17.00
N SER A 21 6.15 2.49 16.25
CA SER A 21 6.23 2.54 14.81
C SER A 21 7.48 3.33 14.47
N HIS A 22 8.51 2.63 14.00
CA HIS A 22 9.69 3.30 13.47
C HIS A 22 9.27 3.98 12.17
N ALA A 23 9.34 5.31 12.14
CA ALA A 23 9.11 6.07 10.91
C ALA A 23 10.03 5.53 9.80
N LEU A 24 9.49 5.37 8.60
CA LEU A 24 10.28 4.96 7.44
C LEU A 24 11.44 5.95 7.24
N GLU A 25 12.67 5.46 7.33
CA GLU A 25 13.86 6.25 7.05
C GLU A 25 14.15 6.21 5.54
N LEU A 26 14.09 7.37 4.89
CA LEU A 26 14.55 7.54 3.51
C LEU A 26 16.00 7.98 3.48
N LYS A 27 16.74 7.47 2.49
CA LYS A 27 18.15 7.77 2.28
C LYS A 27 18.33 8.50 0.95
N LYS A 28 19.42 9.26 0.85
CA LYS A 28 19.77 9.94 -0.40
C LYS A 28 19.96 8.93 -1.53
N GLY A 29 19.29 9.19 -2.66
CA GLY A 29 19.31 8.33 -3.83
C GLY A 29 18.42 7.10 -3.71
N ASP A 30 17.52 7.03 -2.71
CA ASP A 30 16.56 5.91 -2.64
C ASP A 30 15.66 5.84 -3.86
N HIS A 31 15.47 4.63 -4.30
CA HIS A 31 14.45 4.27 -5.29
C HIS A 31 13.25 3.63 -4.57
N VAL A 32 12.10 4.28 -4.67
CA VAL A 32 10.85 3.89 -4.03
C VAL A 32 9.91 3.25 -5.05
N ALA A 33 9.62 1.97 -4.90
CA ALA A 33 8.65 1.25 -5.71
C ALA A 33 7.28 1.25 -5.01
N ILE A 34 6.24 1.71 -5.71
CA ILE A 34 4.84 1.55 -5.29
C ILE A 34 4.30 0.32 -6.03
N VAL A 35 3.89 -0.71 -5.30
CA VAL A 35 3.40 -1.96 -5.85
C VAL A 35 2.04 -2.31 -5.29
N GLY A 36 1.24 -3.05 -6.03
CA GLY A 36 -0.07 -3.46 -5.54
C GLY A 36 -1.15 -3.44 -6.61
N SER A 37 -2.38 -3.57 -6.16
CA SER A 37 -3.57 -3.58 -7.00
C SER A 37 -4.07 -2.16 -7.34
N ALA A 38 -5.36 -2.01 -7.57
CA ALA A 38 -5.98 -0.77 -8.04
C ALA A 38 -5.66 0.46 -7.18
N LEU A 39 -5.50 0.35 -5.85
CA LEU A 39 -5.15 1.50 -5.01
C LEU A 39 -3.74 2.01 -5.33
N ALA A 40 -2.77 1.11 -5.50
CA ALA A 40 -1.41 1.47 -5.90
C ALA A 40 -1.41 2.07 -7.32
N ASP A 41 -2.00 1.37 -8.28
CA ASP A 41 -2.07 1.80 -9.68
C ASP A 41 -2.64 3.21 -9.83
N ARG A 42 -3.75 3.50 -9.15
CA ARG A 42 -4.45 4.78 -9.27
C ARG A 42 -3.73 5.97 -8.66
N GLN A 43 -2.78 5.79 -7.74
CA GLN A 43 -1.98 6.90 -7.21
C GLN A 43 -1.21 7.65 -8.31
N GLN A 44 -0.90 6.98 -9.45
CA GLN A 44 -0.28 7.64 -10.58
C GLN A 44 -1.12 8.77 -11.20
N HIS A 45 -2.45 8.72 -11.05
CA HIS A 45 -3.36 9.70 -11.67
C HIS A 45 -3.47 11.00 -10.88
N PHE A 46 -3.11 11.00 -9.60
CA PHE A 46 -3.27 12.17 -8.72
C PHE A 46 -1.95 12.66 -8.13
N GLY A 47 -1.00 11.78 -7.83
CA GLY A 47 0.39 12.10 -7.49
C GLY A 47 0.60 12.80 -6.15
N TRP A 48 -0.38 12.79 -5.24
CA TRP A 48 -0.29 13.56 -3.99
C TRP A 48 0.77 13.02 -3.03
N LEU A 49 0.79 11.70 -2.78
CA LEU A 49 1.77 11.12 -1.85
C LEU A 49 3.21 11.39 -2.31
N GLU A 50 3.50 11.18 -3.58
CA GLU A 50 4.82 11.42 -4.15
C GLU A 50 5.21 12.89 -4.08
N ALA A 51 4.27 13.81 -4.39
CA ALA A 51 4.51 15.24 -4.27
C ALA A 51 4.81 15.66 -2.82
N PHE A 52 4.11 15.09 -1.85
CA PHE A 52 4.39 15.35 -0.43
C PHE A 52 5.78 14.83 -0.02
N ILE A 53 6.18 13.66 -0.48
CA ILE A 53 7.50 13.08 -0.22
C ILE A 53 8.60 14.00 -0.79
N HIS A 54 8.51 14.36 -2.07
CA HIS A 54 9.49 15.24 -2.70
C HIS A 54 9.55 16.64 -2.05
N LYS A 55 8.40 17.16 -1.60
CA LYS A 55 8.36 18.45 -0.88
C LYS A 55 9.05 18.38 0.48
N ALA A 56 8.87 17.27 1.18
CA ALA A 56 9.39 17.09 2.54
C ALA A 56 10.89 16.73 2.55
N TYR A 57 11.38 16.11 1.48
CA TYR A 57 12.76 15.57 1.41
C TYR A 57 13.46 15.94 0.08
N PRO A 58 13.51 17.22 -0.28
CA PRO A 58 14.08 17.66 -1.57
C PRO A 58 15.58 17.35 -1.70
N GLU A 59 16.29 17.22 -0.58
CA GLU A 59 17.73 16.96 -0.54
C GLU A 59 18.08 15.48 -0.76
N LEU A 60 17.10 14.58 -0.71
CA LEU A 60 17.36 13.13 -0.78
C LEU A 60 17.48 12.60 -2.22
N ASP A 61 17.18 13.39 -3.23
CA ASP A 61 17.29 12.98 -4.64
C ASP A 61 16.60 11.62 -4.90
N LEU A 62 15.34 11.53 -4.49
CA LEU A 62 14.56 10.28 -4.54
C LEU A 62 14.05 10.00 -5.94
N THR A 63 14.00 8.73 -6.31
CA THR A 63 13.29 8.25 -7.51
C THR A 63 12.09 7.42 -7.10
N VAL A 64 10.88 7.81 -7.50
CA VAL A 64 9.64 7.07 -7.22
C VAL A 64 9.07 6.51 -8.52
N ARG A 65 8.67 5.24 -8.52
CA ARG A 65 8.01 4.57 -9.65
C ARG A 65 6.78 3.81 -9.19
N ASN A 66 5.70 4.02 -9.90
CA ASN A 66 4.48 3.26 -9.72
C ASN A 66 4.51 2.00 -10.60
N LEU A 67 4.50 0.85 -9.95
CA LEU A 67 4.50 -0.48 -10.54
C LEU A 67 3.18 -1.23 -10.23
N GLY A 68 2.21 -0.57 -9.61
CA GLY A 68 0.90 -1.14 -9.30
C GLY A 68 0.09 -1.45 -10.57
N PHE A 69 -0.76 -2.47 -10.55
CA PHE A 69 -1.69 -2.81 -11.63
C PHE A 69 -3.09 -3.08 -11.06
N ALA A 70 -4.09 -2.44 -11.64
CA ALA A 70 -5.48 -2.71 -11.29
C ALA A 70 -5.81 -4.19 -11.55
N GLY A 71 -6.44 -4.84 -10.56
CA GLY A 71 -6.83 -6.24 -10.65
C GLY A 71 -5.80 -7.24 -10.11
N ASP A 72 -4.55 -6.86 -9.93
CA ASP A 72 -3.54 -7.78 -9.39
C ASP A 72 -3.82 -8.15 -7.93
N GLU A 73 -3.54 -9.40 -7.60
CA GLU A 73 -3.26 -9.91 -6.25
C GLU A 73 -1.74 -10.06 -6.12
N PHE A 74 -1.21 -10.21 -4.90
CA PHE A 74 0.24 -10.36 -4.75
C PHE A 74 0.79 -11.67 -5.35
N ASP A 75 -0.05 -12.65 -5.64
CA ASP A 75 0.32 -13.94 -6.22
C ASP A 75 -0.41 -14.28 -7.55
N VAL A 76 -1.23 -13.36 -8.08
CA VAL A 76 -1.99 -13.55 -9.32
C VAL A 76 -2.02 -12.28 -10.16
N HIS A 77 -1.71 -12.42 -11.43
CA HIS A 77 -1.89 -11.38 -12.45
C HIS A 77 -3.03 -11.74 -13.40
N PRO A 78 -4.22 -11.14 -13.29
CA PRO A 78 -5.33 -11.43 -14.19
C PRO A 78 -5.21 -10.64 -15.51
N ARG A 79 -4.08 -10.70 -16.17
CA ARG A 79 -3.85 -10.08 -17.49
C ARG A 79 -3.45 -11.13 -18.51
N SER A 80 -3.83 -10.87 -19.75
CA SER A 80 -3.39 -11.66 -20.90
C SER A 80 -1.95 -11.26 -21.24
N ASP A 81 -0.97 -11.88 -20.63
CA ASP A 81 0.39 -11.80 -21.11
C ASP A 81 0.61 -12.93 -22.10
N GLU A 82 1.03 -12.61 -23.33
CA GLU A 82 1.46 -13.61 -24.32
C GLU A 82 2.73 -14.33 -23.90
N VAL A 83 3.45 -13.76 -22.92
CA VAL A 83 4.67 -14.36 -22.37
C VAL A 83 4.29 -15.20 -21.15
N PRO A 84 4.48 -16.53 -21.22
CA PRO A 84 4.25 -17.36 -20.05
C PRO A 84 5.04 -16.81 -18.86
N PRO A 85 4.44 -16.78 -17.65
CA PRO A 85 5.11 -16.34 -16.44
C PRO A 85 6.53 -16.94 -16.27
N THR A 86 6.71 -18.17 -16.70
CA THR A 86 8.00 -18.88 -16.68
C THR A 86 9.11 -18.23 -17.52
N GLU A 87 8.79 -17.51 -18.58
CA GLU A 87 9.82 -16.86 -19.43
C GLU A 87 10.31 -15.53 -18.85
N TYR A 88 9.45 -14.82 -18.11
CA TYR A 88 9.88 -13.65 -17.33
C TYR A 88 10.92 -14.01 -16.25
N PHE A 89 10.94 -15.26 -15.80
CA PHE A 89 11.86 -15.75 -14.78
C PHE A 89 13.13 -16.41 -15.32
N LEU A 90 13.14 -16.83 -16.58
CA LEU A 90 14.33 -17.43 -17.19
C LEU A 90 15.49 -16.44 -17.34
N ASP A 91 15.19 -15.14 -17.38
CA ASP A 91 16.19 -14.07 -17.32
C ASP A 91 16.68 -13.77 -15.90
N MET A 92 16.03 -14.31 -14.86
CA MET A 92 16.52 -14.23 -13.50
C MET A 92 17.67 -15.25 -13.33
N LYS A 93 18.77 -14.77 -12.79
CA LYS A 93 19.98 -15.58 -12.58
C LYS A 93 19.64 -16.95 -12.01
N LYS A 94 20.05 -18.02 -12.69
CA LYS A 94 19.96 -19.41 -12.21
C LYS A 94 20.45 -19.50 -10.78
N GLY A 95 19.55 -19.73 -9.83
CA GLY A 95 19.88 -19.88 -8.41
C GLY A 95 18.99 -19.10 -7.46
N ASP A 96 18.14 -18.22 -7.95
CA ASP A 96 17.22 -17.47 -7.11
C ASP A 96 16.09 -18.38 -6.58
N VAL A 97 15.95 -18.44 -5.26
CA VAL A 97 14.97 -19.31 -4.57
C VAL A 97 13.53 -18.96 -4.95
N THR A 98 13.32 -17.71 -5.38
CA THR A 98 12.04 -17.17 -5.84
C THR A 98 11.57 -17.77 -7.15
N ALA A 99 12.46 -18.00 -8.09
CA ALA A 99 12.13 -18.65 -9.36
C ALA A 99 11.46 -20.01 -9.17
N LYS A 100 11.81 -20.76 -8.10
CA LYS A 100 11.20 -22.07 -7.79
C LYS A 100 9.80 -21.99 -7.19
N GLY A 101 9.49 -20.95 -6.42
CA GLY A 101 8.16 -20.73 -5.85
C GLY A 101 7.13 -20.33 -6.91
N ILE A 102 7.62 -19.77 -8.01
CA ILE A 102 6.81 -19.21 -9.10
C ILE A 102 6.61 -20.21 -10.23
N ALA A 103 7.44 -21.24 -10.34
CA ALA A 103 7.33 -22.31 -11.34
C ALA A 103 5.99 -23.08 -11.34
N ASN A 104 5.11 -22.80 -10.38
CA ASN A 104 3.77 -23.37 -10.27
C ASN A 104 2.67 -22.52 -10.91
N GLY A 105 2.99 -21.51 -11.72
CA GLY A 105 2.01 -20.68 -12.42
C GLY A 105 1.30 -19.64 -11.54
N GLN A 106 1.81 -19.42 -10.34
CA GLN A 106 1.34 -18.36 -9.43
C GLN A 106 2.31 -17.19 -9.50
N VAL A 107 2.06 -16.31 -10.44
CA VAL A 107 2.90 -15.15 -10.68
C VAL A 107 2.24 -13.95 -10.05
N GLY A 108 2.76 -13.51 -8.92
CA GLY A 108 2.34 -12.28 -8.27
C GLY A 108 3.12 -11.08 -8.79
N ASN A 109 2.77 -9.91 -8.30
CA ASN A 109 3.43 -8.65 -8.62
C ASN A 109 4.93 -8.62 -8.26
N ILE A 110 5.43 -9.68 -7.61
CA ILE A 110 6.86 -9.93 -7.38
C ILE A 110 7.64 -9.86 -8.70
N ASP A 111 7.09 -10.38 -9.79
CA ASP A 111 7.77 -10.41 -11.07
C ASP A 111 8.01 -9.05 -11.66
N VAL A 112 6.99 -8.19 -11.58
CA VAL A 112 7.11 -6.80 -12.00
C VAL A 112 8.14 -6.10 -11.11
N ILE A 113 8.15 -6.39 -9.81
CA ILE A 113 9.15 -5.86 -8.90
C ILE A 113 10.54 -6.42 -9.25
N PHE A 114 10.68 -7.71 -9.51
CA PHE A 114 11.96 -8.31 -9.83
C PHE A 114 12.51 -7.79 -11.15
N LYS A 115 11.72 -7.78 -12.22
CA LYS A 115 12.16 -7.29 -13.51
C LYS A 115 12.41 -5.78 -13.51
N ALA A 116 11.47 -5.01 -13.01
CA ALA A 116 11.63 -3.57 -12.86
C ALA A 116 12.56 -3.20 -11.71
N GLY A 117 12.67 -4.05 -10.69
CA GLY A 117 13.53 -3.85 -9.53
C GLY A 117 15.00 -4.01 -9.84
N THR A 118 15.40 -4.98 -10.68
CA THR A 118 16.78 -5.11 -11.13
C THR A 118 17.23 -3.94 -12.00
N ASP A 119 16.30 -3.38 -12.78
CA ASP A 119 16.57 -2.18 -13.57
C ASP A 119 16.34 -0.89 -12.77
N PHE A 120 15.51 -0.95 -11.75
CA PHE A 120 15.08 0.20 -10.95
C PHE A 120 15.85 0.33 -9.64
N HIS A 121 16.49 -0.74 -9.15
CA HIS A 121 17.24 -0.75 -7.89
C HIS A 121 16.40 -0.36 -6.66
N ALA A 122 15.21 -0.97 -6.50
CA ALA A 122 14.28 -0.62 -5.43
C ALA A 122 14.85 -0.85 -4.03
N GLY A 123 15.12 0.22 -3.30
CA GLY A 123 15.56 0.20 -1.89
C GLY A 123 14.42 0.36 -0.89
N VAL A 124 13.25 0.83 -1.37
CA VAL A 124 12.01 0.98 -0.59
C VAL A 124 10.85 0.42 -1.40
N ILE A 125 9.99 -0.37 -0.75
CA ILE A 125 8.79 -0.95 -1.37
C ILE A 125 7.57 -0.56 -0.54
N LEU A 126 6.64 0.16 -1.16
CA LEU A 126 5.33 0.50 -0.62
C LEU A 126 4.31 -0.46 -1.26
N ALA A 127 3.84 -1.46 -0.50
CA ALA A 127 3.04 -2.57 -1.00
C ALA A 127 1.57 -2.47 -0.56
N TYR A 128 0.63 -2.45 -1.54
CA TYR A 128 -0.81 -2.23 -1.33
C TYR A 128 -1.61 -3.45 -1.80
N TRP A 129 -2.03 -4.30 -0.86
CA TRP A 129 -2.71 -5.56 -1.13
C TRP A 129 -3.97 -5.75 -0.31
N GLY A 130 -4.66 -6.86 -0.50
CA GLY A 130 -5.77 -7.30 0.34
C GLY A 130 -7.16 -6.96 -0.20
N PHE A 131 -7.29 -6.10 -1.21
CA PHE A 131 -8.61 -5.73 -1.75
C PHE A 131 -9.21 -6.87 -2.58
N ASN A 132 -8.53 -7.31 -3.64
CA ASN A 132 -9.03 -8.38 -4.51
C ASN A 132 -9.10 -9.71 -3.77
N GLU A 133 -8.09 -9.99 -2.97
CA GLU A 133 -8.01 -11.19 -2.14
C GLU A 133 -9.20 -11.30 -1.17
N SER A 134 -9.72 -10.17 -0.67
CA SER A 134 -10.84 -10.13 0.28
C SER A 134 -12.17 -10.67 -0.27
N PHE A 135 -12.32 -10.76 -1.60
CA PHE A 135 -13.52 -11.34 -2.22
C PHE A 135 -13.68 -12.84 -1.93
N LYS A 136 -12.60 -13.53 -1.52
CA LYS A 136 -12.65 -14.93 -1.06
C LYS A 136 -13.31 -15.08 0.31
N GLY A 137 -13.60 -13.97 1.01
CA GLY A 137 -14.26 -13.94 2.31
C GLY A 137 -13.49 -14.69 3.40
N GLU A 138 -14.20 -15.13 4.44
CA GLU A 138 -13.59 -15.84 5.56
C GLU A 138 -12.92 -17.16 5.14
N SER A 139 -13.48 -17.85 4.16
CA SER A 139 -12.94 -19.13 3.68
C SER A 139 -11.54 -19.02 3.03
N GLY A 140 -11.21 -17.86 2.45
CA GLY A 140 -9.91 -17.58 1.84
C GLY A 140 -8.84 -17.09 2.82
N LEU A 141 -9.22 -16.72 4.04
CA LEU A 141 -8.34 -16.00 4.97
C LEU A 141 -7.10 -16.80 5.40
N GLY A 142 -7.25 -18.12 5.59
CA GLY A 142 -6.13 -18.99 5.98
C GLY A 142 -5.08 -19.11 4.88
N GLU A 143 -5.51 -19.31 3.64
CA GLU A 143 -4.63 -19.34 2.47
C GLU A 143 -3.95 -17.99 2.25
N PHE A 144 -4.72 -16.90 2.34
CA PHE A 144 -4.21 -15.55 2.24
C PHE A 144 -3.06 -15.26 3.22
N ARG A 145 -3.24 -15.60 4.51
CA ARG A 145 -2.18 -15.43 5.53
C ARG A 145 -0.90 -16.18 5.16
N THR A 146 -1.03 -17.43 4.73
CA THR A 146 0.11 -18.28 4.35
C THR A 146 0.86 -17.71 3.15
N LYS A 147 0.13 -17.30 2.12
CA LYS A 147 0.70 -16.73 0.89
C LYS A 147 1.34 -15.36 1.15
N LEU A 148 0.69 -14.48 1.91
CA LEU A 148 1.24 -13.17 2.27
C LEU A 148 2.52 -13.30 3.10
N ASP A 149 2.58 -14.24 4.03
CA ASP A 149 3.80 -14.54 4.80
C ASP A 149 4.96 -14.95 3.87
N GLY A 150 4.69 -15.85 2.92
CA GLY A 150 5.68 -16.24 1.90
C GLY A 150 6.13 -15.07 1.03
N TYR A 151 5.19 -14.23 0.58
CA TYR A 151 5.46 -13.03 -0.21
C TYR A 151 6.38 -12.06 0.55
N LEU A 152 6.05 -11.70 1.79
CA LEU A 152 6.87 -10.79 2.59
C LEU A 152 8.27 -11.35 2.86
N LYS A 153 8.38 -12.64 3.20
CA LYS A 153 9.67 -13.30 3.37
C LYS A 153 10.53 -13.27 2.12
N THR A 154 9.90 -13.38 0.96
CA THR A 154 10.60 -13.28 -0.33
C THR A 154 11.11 -11.85 -0.55
N LEU A 155 10.25 -10.82 -0.40
CA LEU A 155 10.67 -9.43 -0.55
C LEU A 155 11.84 -9.08 0.37
N LEU A 156 11.75 -9.46 1.65
CA LEU A 156 12.75 -9.12 2.67
C LEU A 156 14.12 -9.77 2.44
N ARG A 157 14.21 -10.79 1.57
CA ARG A 157 15.46 -11.51 1.25
C ARG A 157 15.99 -11.16 -0.14
N SER A 158 15.24 -10.41 -0.92
CA SER A 158 15.58 -10.11 -2.29
C SER A 158 16.36 -8.81 -2.38
N ASP A 159 17.55 -8.87 -2.98
CA ASP A 159 18.33 -7.69 -3.32
C ASP A 159 17.94 -7.25 -4.73
N PHE A 160 17.36 -6.07 -4.83
CA PHE A 160 16.96 -5.43 -6.09
C PHE A 160 18.06 -4.52 -6.66
N GLY A 161 19.31 -4.70 -6.24
CA GLY A 161 20.45 -3.90 -6.68
C GLY A 161 20.77 -2.69 -5.80
N ALA A 162 19.97 -2.47 -4.74
CA ALA A 162 20.21 -1.45 -3.71
C ALA A 162 20.38 -2.05 -2.30
N GLY A 163 20.63 -3.37 -2.21
CA GLY A 163 20.59 -4.14 -0.96
C GLY A 163 19.17 -4.61 -0.61
N LEU A 164 19.00 -5.08 0.62
CA LEU A 164 17.68 -5.55 1.08
C LEU A 164 16.72 -4.37 1.22
N PRO A 165 15.48 -4.48 0.70
CA PRO A 165 14.55 -3.37 0.70
C PRO A 165 13.95 -3.12 2.10
N ARG A 166 13.59 -1.88 2.35
CA ARG A 166 12.66 -1.50 3.42
C ARG A 166 11.25 -1.62 2.87
N VAL A 167 10.43 -2.45 3.50
CA VAL A 167 9.07 -2.76 3.04
C VAL A 167 8.06 -2.16 3.99
N VAL A 168 7.07 -1.45 3.45
CA VAL A 168 5.87 -1.02 4.18
C VAL A 168 4.65 -1.66 3.52
N LEU A 169 3.84 -2.35 4.31
CA LEU A 169 2.61 -2.99 3.86
C LEU A 169 1.41 -2.12 4.22
N PHE A 170 0.58 -1.83 3.23
CA PHE A 170 -0.66 -1.06 3.40
C PHE A 170 -1.87 -1.96 3.24
N SER A 171 -2.83 -1.87 4.16
CA SER A 171 -4.12 -2.52 3.99
C SER A 171 -4.93 -1.90 2.84
N PRO A 172 -5.98 -2.59 2.35
CA PRO A 172 -6.96 -1.95 1.47
C PRO A 172 -7.67 -0.80 2.19
N ILE A 173 -8.27 0.09 1.41
CA ILE A 173 -9.22 1.09 1.92
C ILE A 173 -10.61 0.48 2.11
N ALA A 174 -11.44 1.11 2.94
CA ALA A 174 -12.83 0.73 3.10
C ALA A 174 -13.65 1.04 1.83
N HIS A 175 -14.78 0.36 1.67
CA HIS A 175 -15.80 0.71 0.69
C HIS A 175 -16.65 1.86 1.24
N GLU A 176 -16.66 2.99 0.55
CA GLU A 176 -17.47 4.17 0.90
C GLU A 176 -18.93 3.95 0.51
N ASN A 177 -19.86 4.18 1.43
CA ASN A 177 -21.28 4.22 1.10
C ASN A 177 -21.64 5.56 0.44
N LEU A 178 -21.83 5.54 -0.85
CA LEU A 178 -22.22 6.73 -1.62
C LEU A 178 -23.67 7.13 -1.47
N ARG A 179 -24.47 6.35 -0.72
CA ARG A 179 -25.92 6.57 -0.54
C ARG A 179 -26.67 6.72 -1.86
N SER A 180 -26.22 5.99 -2.86
CA SER A 180 -26.78 6.02 -4.22
C SER A 180 -27.46 4.68 -4.53
N PRO A 181 -28.63 4.65 -5.18
CA PRO A 181 -29.30 3.42 -5.56
C PRO A 181 -28.51 2.60 -6.59
N ASN A 182 -27.54 3.21 -7.26
CA ASN A 182 -26.73 2.56 -8.29
C ASN A 182 -25.49 1.85 -7.75
N PHE A 183 -25.15 2.05 -6.47
CA PHE A 183 -24.00 1.46 -5.82
C PHE A 183 -24.41 0.79 -4.53
N GLY A 184 -23.79 -0.35 -4.22
CA GLY A 184 -23.98 -1.02 -2.93
C GLY A 184 -23.52 -0.14 -1.75
N ASP A 185 -24.03 -0.44 -0.56
CA ASP A 185 -23.65 0.28 0.67
C ASP A 185 -22.25 -0.08 1.20
N GLY A 186 -21.62 -1.10 0.62
CA GLY A 186 -20.29 -1.58 1.00
C GLY A 186 -20.24 -2.40 2.28
N ALA A 187 -21.33 -2.64 2.98
CA ALA A 187 -21.31 -3.30 4.29
C ALA A 187 -20.67 -4.71 4.23
N SER A 188 -21.08 -5.54 3.26
CA SER A 188 -20.50 -6.88 3.08
C SER A 188 -19.01 -6.82 2.71
N ASN A 189 -18.63 -5.91 1.80
CA ASN A 189 -17.24 -5.72 1.42
C ASN A 189 -16.40 -5.29 2.62
N ASN A 190 -16.90 -4.35 3.42
CA ASN A 190 -16.19 -3.84 4.59
C ASN A 190 -16.00 -4.91 5.67
N SER A 191 -16.94 -5.85 5.82
CA SER A 191 -16.74 -7.00 6.70
C SER A 191 -15.53 -7.83 6.26
N ASN A 192 -15.42 -8.14 4.97
CA ASN A 192 -14.28 -8.89 4.44
C ASN A 192 -12.98 -8.07 4.50
N LEU A 193 -13.02 -6.81 4.05
CA LEU A 193 -11.86 -5.92 4.05
C LEU A 193 -11.25 -5.77 5.45
N GLY A 194 -12.10 -5.62 6.47
CA GLY A 194 -11.65 -5.54 7.87
C GLY A 194 -10.95 -6.82 8.35
N MET A 195 -11.49 -8.01 7.99
CA MET A 195 -10.84 -9.29 8.32
C MET A 195 -9.47 -9.42 7.64
N TYR A 196 -9.37 -9.03 6.37
CA TYR A 196 -8.11 -9.11 5.62
C TYR A 196 -7.10 -8.07 6.10
N ALA A 197 -7.52 -6.85 6.42
CA ALA A 197 -6.66 -5.84 7.03
C ALA A 197 -6.07 -6.31 8.37
N ALA A 198 -6.89 -6.93 9.23
CA ALA A 198 -6.41 -7.51 10.48
C ALA A 198 -5.41 -8.66 10.25
N ALA A 199 -5.71 -9.53 9.26
CA ALA A 199 -4.78 -10.61 8.89
C ALA A 199 -3.44 -10.07 8.38
N MET A 200 -3.47 -8.99 7.58
CA MET A 200 -2.26 -8.32 7.09
C MET A 200 -1.44 -7.74 8.24
N ALA A 201 -2.07 -7.11 9.21
CA ALA A 201 -1.40 -6.59 10.39
C ALA A 201 -0.65 -7.69 11.18
N ASP A 202 -1.31 -8.84 11.40
CA ASP A 202 -0.71 -9.98 12.08
C ASP A 202 0.51 -10.53 11.34
N VAL A 203 0.37 -10.71 10.01
CA VAL A 203 1.46 -11.24 9.17
C VAL A 203 2.61 -10.25 9.06
N ALA A 204 2.33 -8.97 8.90
CA ALA A 204 3.36 -7.92 8.89
C ALA A 204 4.14 -7.91 10.20
N LYS A 205 3.44 -7.94 11.33
CA LYS A 205 4.05 -8.02 12.67
C LYS A 205 4.94 -9.24 12.83
N ALA A 206 4.49 -10.41 12.38
CA ALA A 206 5.26 -11.66 12.45
C ALA A 206 6.55 -11.61 11.63
N ASN A 207 6.59 -10.82 10.56
CA ASN A 207 7.75 -10.64 9.69
C ASN A 207 8.57 -9.38 9.99
N GLY A 208 8.20 -8.58 11.00
CA GLY A 208 8.90 -7.32 11.31
C GLY A 208 8.74 -6.25 10.23
N VAL A 209 7.65 -6.32 9.46
CA VAL A 209 7.32 -5.34 8.39
C VAL A 209 6.44 -4.24 8.97
N GLU A 210 6.73 -2.99 8.61
CA GLU A 210 5.87 -1.85 8.95
C GLU A 210 4.51 -2.01 8.28
N PHE A 211 3.44 -1.76 9.04
CA PHE A 211 2.06 -1.90 8.56
C PHE A 211 1.28 -0.61 8.74
N VAL A 212 0.59 -0.18 7.69
CA VAL A 212 -0.28 0.99 7.71
C VAL A 212 -1.73 0.56 7.48
N ASP A 213 -2.57 0.75 8.48
CA ASP A 213 -4.01 0.45 8.41
C ASP A 213 -4.77 1.58 7.69
N LEU A 214 -4.90 1.43 6.37
CA LEU A 214 -5.70 2.34 5.56
C LEU A 214 -7.20 2.03 5.65
N PHE A 215 -7.60 0.81 6.06
CA PHE A 215 -9.02 0.45 6.21
C PHE A 215 -9.68 1.29 7.30
N THR A 216 -9.09 1.31 8.48
CA THR A 216 -9.58 2.14 9.59
C THR A 216 -9.50 3.63 9.25
N ALA A 217 -8.38 4.07 8.68
CA ALA A 217 -8.18 5.47 8.34
C ALA A 217 -9.18 5.98 7.28
N SER A 218 -9.43 5.20 6.22
CA SER A 218 -10.40 5.60 5.18
C SER A 218 -11.84 5.56 5.69
N THR A 219 -12.19 4.62 6.57
CA THR A 219 -13.50 4.61 7.24
C THR A 219 -13.76 5.92 7.96
N GLU A 220 -12.76 6.44 8.69
CA GLU A 220 -12.88 7.71 9.40
C GLU A 220 -12.92 8.91 8.43
N LEU A 221 -12.13 8.88 7.36
CA LEU A 221 -12.20 9.91 6.31
C LEU A 221 -13.60 9.98 5.70
N TYR A 222 -14.20 8.84 5.33
CA TYR A 222 -15.56 8.80 4.73
C TYR A 222 -16.63 9.26 5.70
N ARG A 223 -16.48 8.95 6.99
CA ARG A 223 -17.42 9.36 8.04
C ARG A 223 -17.46 10.89 8.21
N THR A 224 -16.32 11.55 8.06
CA THR A 224 -16.15 12.99 8.32
C THR A 224 -16.23 13.86 7.06
N ALA A 225 -16.09 13.25 5.88
CA ALA A 225 -16.13 13.96 4.61
C ALA A 225 -17.51 14.59 4.33
N LYS A 226 -17.52 15.80 3.79
CA LYS A 226 -18.75 16.50 3.38
C LYS A 226 -19.25 16.04 2.01
N THR A 227 -18.37 15.54 1.18
CA THR A 227 -18.65 15.04 -0.17
C THR A 227 -17.98 13.68 -0.33
N PRO A 228 -18.49 12.81 -1.23
CA PRO A 228 -17.84 11.53 -1.49
C PRO A 228 -16.36 11.69 -1.87
N LEU A 229 -15.54 10.80 -1.32
CA LEU A 229 -14.11 10.72 -1.60
C LEU A 229 -13.77 9.66 -2.65
N THR A 230 -14.78 8.90 -3.10
CA THR A 230 -14.64 7.90 -4.17
C THR A 230 -15.60 8.20 -5.32
N ILE A 231 -15.32 7.60 -6.48
CA ILE A 231 -16.20 7.71 -7.67
C ILE A 231 -17.25 6.60 -7.72
N ASN A 232 -17.02 5.47 -7.04
CA ASN A 232 -17.89 4.30 -7.09
C ASN A 232 -17.86 3.46 -5.79
N GLY A 233 -17.46 4.06 -4.69
CA GLY A 233 -17.33 3.38 -3.39
C GLY A 233 -15.95 2.79 -3.12
N ILE A 234 -15.13 2.53 -4.13
CA ILE A 234 -13.83 1.86 -4.00
C ILE A 234 -12.65 2.62 -4.63
N HIS A 235 -12.89 3.38 -5.67
CA HIS A 235 -11.83 4.12 -6.35
C HIS A 235 -11.87 5.59 -5.93
N LEU A 236 -10.79 6.06 -5.31
CA LEU A 236 -10.66 7.44 -4.87
C LEU A 236 -10.82 8.42 -6.05
N ASN A 237 -11.49 9.53 -5.80
CA ASN A 237 -11.42 10.71 -6.63
C ASN A 237 -10.21 11.57 -6.21
N GLN A 238 -9.98 12.71 -6.85
CA GLN A 238 -8.85 13.58 -6.55
C GLN A 238 -8.81 14.04 -5.09
N GLN A 239 -9.97 14.37 -4.50
CA GLN A 239 -10.05 14.80 -3.10
C GLN A 239 -9.78 13.63 -2.14
N GLY A 240 -10.28 12.46 -2.47
CA GLY A 240 -10.03 11.23 -1.71
C GLY A 240 -8.55 10.83 -1.73
N ASP A 241 -7.91 10.87 -2.90
CA ASP A 241 -6.47 10.58 -3.00
C ASP A 241 -5.64 11.58 -2.21
N GLN A 242 -5.95 12.89 -2.31
CA GLN A 242 -5.29 13.91 -1.52
C GLN A 242 -5.41 13.67 -0.01
N ALA A 243 -6.61 13.36 0.46
CA ALA A 243 -6.87 13.11 1.88
C ALA A 243 -6.15 11.85 2.36
N LEU A 244 -6.22 10.76 1.58
CA LEU A 244 -5.53 9.52 1.91
C LEU A 244 -4.02 9.66 1.85
N ALA A 245 -3.48 10.41 0.88
CA ALA A 245 -2.05 10.68 0.77
C ALA A 245 -1.49 11.39 2.02
N ALA A 246 -2.25 12.31 2.61
CA ALA A 246 -1.86 12.95 3.86
C ALA A 246 -1.81 11.95 5.04
N VAL A 247 -2.77 11.03 5.10
CA VAL A 247 -2.77 9.93 6.08
C VAL A 247 -1.56 9.01 5.89
N GLN A 248 -1.31 8.59 4.66
CA GLN A 248 -0.15 7.75 4.32
C GLN A 248 1.17 8.43 4.69
N PHE A 249 1.31 9.70 4.32
CA PHE A 249 2.52 10.47 4.66
C PHE A 249 2.75 10.54 6.17
N LYS A 250 1.69 10.83 6.93
CA LYS A 250 1.78 10.87 8.40
C LYS A 250 2.14 9.51 8.99
N ALA A 251 1.55 8.43 8.48
CA ALA A 251 1.87 7.08 8.93
C ALA A 251 3.32 6.70 8.61
N LEU A 252 3.79 7.00 7.39
CA LEU A 252 5.15 6.69 6.96
C LEU A 252 6.23 7.44 7.74
N PHE A 253 6.00 8.72 8.04
CA PHE A 253 7.07 9.60 8.51
C PHE A 253 6.84 10.18 9.90
N SER A 254 5.73 9.87 10.57
CA SER A 254 5.33 10.42 11.87
C SER A 254 5.32 11.96 11.88
N LYS A 255 5.02 12.57 10.74
CA LYS A 255 4.97 14.03 10.50
C LYS A 255 3.69 14.39 9.74
N GLU A 256 3.18 15.59 9.92
CA GLU A 256 2.08 16.08 9.10
C GLU A 256 2.56 16.26 7.64
N ALA A 257 1.67 15.93 6.71
CA ALA A 257 1.96 16.13 5.29
C ALA A 257 2.13 17.63 4.98
N PRO A 258 2.96 17.98 3.99
CA PRO A 258 3.02 19.35 3.47
C PRO A 258 1.62 19.83 3.06
N ALA A 259 1.35 21.11 3.23
CA ALA A 259 0.03 21.68 2.88
C ALA A 259 -0.23 21.52 1.38
N ALA A 260 -1.32 20.85 1.01
CA ALA A 260 -1.72 20.69 -0.39
C ALA A 260 -2.00 22.02 -1.10
N SER A 261 -2.32 23.08 -0.34
CA SER A 261 -2.48 24.44 -0.83
C SER A 261 -1.16 25.19 -1.11
N ASP A 262 0.00 24.62 -0.75
CA ASP A 262 1.30 25.19 -1.08
C ASP A 262 1.51 25.13 -2.61
N PRO A 263 1.70 26.27 -3.29
CA PRO A 263 1.94 26.29 -4.74
C PRO A 263 3.15 25.46 -5.19
N HIS A 264 4.10 25.25 -4.29
CA HIS A 264 5.25 24.38 -4.60
C HIS A 264 4.86 22.91 -4.61
N VAL A 265 4.00 22.47 -3.70
CA VAL A 265 3.44 21.11 -3.73
C VAL A 265 2.68 20.86 -5.03
N GLU A 266 1.87 21.82 -5.47
CA GLU A 266 1.12 21.68 -6.71
C GLU A 266 2.02 21.63 -7.96
N ARG A 267 3.10 22.42 -8.00
CA ARG A 267 4.11 22.32 -9.08
C ARG A 267 4.80 20.96 -9.09
N LEU A 268 5.20 20.44 -7.92
CA LEU A 268 5.77 19.11 -7.80
C LEU A 268 4.79 18.05 -8.27
N ARG A 269 3.52 18.15 -7.87
CA ARG A 269 2.47 17.21 -8.28
C ARG A 269 2.29 17.18 -9.81
N PHE A 270 2.29 18.32 -10.47
CA PHE A 270 2.25 18.35 -11.94
C PHE A 270 3.45 17.66 -12.59
N ALA A 271 4.65 17.89 -12.08
CA ALA A 271 5.86 17.19 -12.56
C ALA A 271 5.77 15.67 -12.31
N VAL A 272 5.24 15.26 -11.16
CA VAL A 272 4.98 13.85 -10.82
C VAL A 272 3.99 13.23 -11.80
N LEU A 273 2.89 13.92 -12.13
CA LEU A 273 1.89 13.42 -13.08
C LEU A 273 2.48 13.26 -14.49
N GLU A 274 3.29 14.22 -14.94
CA GLU A 274 3.98 14.12 -16.23
C GLU A 274 4.94 12.93 -16.25
N LYS A 275 5.78 12.80 -15.22
CA LYS A 275 6.69 11.66 -15.05
C LYS A 275 5.93 10.33 -15.03
N ASN A 276 4.82 10.24 -14.30
CA ASN A 276 4.01 9.03 -14.20
C ASN A 276 3.40 8.65 -15.55
N ARG A 277 2.91 9.63 -16.32
CA ARG A 277 2.41 9.41 -17.68
C ARG A 277 3.48 8.83 -18.60
N GLU A 278 4.67 9.43 -18.61
CA GLU A 278 5.79 8.96 -19.45
C GLU A 278 6.27 7.57 -19.00
N TRP A 279 6.32 7.32 -17.70
CA TRP A 279 6.64 6.00 -17.15
C TRP A 279 5.62 4.95 -17.59
N HIS A 280 4.32 5.25 -17.45
CA HIS A 280 3.25 4.36 -17.85
C HIS A 280 3.35 4.01 -19.35
N HIS A 281 3.48 4.99 -20.22
CA HIS A 281 3.56 4.77 -21.67
C HIS A 281 4.80 3.96 -22.09
N ARG A 282 5.88 4.03 -21.34
CA ARG A 282 7.11 3.32 -21.66
C ARG A 282 7.15 1.88 -21.17
N TYR A 283 6.59 1.63 -20.00
CA TYR A 283 6.75 0.36 -19.28
C TYR A 283 5.46 -0.45 -19.13
N ARG A 284 4.34 0.14 -19.47
CA ARG A 284 3.06 -0.54 -19.56
C ARG A 284 2.72 -0.76 -21.02
N THR A 285 2.54 -2.02 -21.41
CA THR A 285 1.98 -2.32 -22.72
C THR A 285 0.58 -1.72 -22.79
N VAL A 286 0.39 -0.90 -23.79
CA VAL A 286 -0.93 -0.44 -24.19
C VAL A 286 -1.31 -1.37 -25.32
N ASP A 287 -2.21 -2.32 -25.04
CA ASP A 287 -2.81 -3.16 -26.06
C ASP A 287 -3.66 -2.33 -27.01
#